data_4069c785f465f27f34282633947dba95
#
_entry.id   4069c785f465f27f34282633947dba95
#
_cell.length_a   1.000
_cell.length_b   1.000
_cell.length_c   1.000
_cell.angle_alpha   90.00
_cell.angle_beta   90.00
_cell.angle_gamma   90.00
#
_symmetry.space_group_name_H-M   'P 1'
#
loop_
_entity.id
_entity.type
_entity.pdbx_description
1 polymer ?
#
loop_
_entity_poly.entity_id
_entity_poly.type
_entity_poly.pdbx_seq_one_letter_code
_entity_poly.pdbx_strand_id
1 'polypeptide(L)'
;MDRNTHIVRPSRRNRSGDATRTISRPRFRMTRVHHVLVAAAAALAPLAPAPLAAQQPAPWMLGPFSKPADVNPVLSPSPAATFRSPLSDSLVRWEAFATFNPAAVVRDGKVFVLYRAEDASGESIIGGHTSRIGLAESNDGLLFTRHPEPVLFPANDAQHANEWPGGVEDPRIVEAEDGRYILTYTQWNRDVPRLAVATSRDLVQWEKHGPAFAAAAGGKYLTSESKSGAILSRLVGDRIVATRVNGKFWMYYNVPYVLIATSDDLVHWTPVEDANGRALAVLSPRPGYFDSWLVEAGPPPLLTEHGIVVLYNAGNSRAYGDPSLPERQYTGGQALFDAQNPIRLVARSDGPFIRPTEPYEKSGQYVEGTTFVEGLVRFKGRWLLYYGTADSRVGVAVGGAPSRR
;
A
#
# COMPACT_ATOMS: atom_id res chain seq x y z
N MET A 1 -14.91 -40.68 -3.80
CA MET A 1 -13.88 -41.20 -4.76
C MET A 1 -12.59 -40.51 -4.44
N ASP A 2 -11.72 -41.26 -3.78
CA ASP A 2 -10.39 -40.83 -3.33
C ASP A 2 -9.47 -40.49 -4.49
N ARG A 3 -8.65 -39.44 -4.33
CA ARG A 3 -7.32 -39.37 -4.95
C ARG A 3 -6.33 -38.71 -3.99
N ASN A 4 -5.59 -39.56 -3.29
CA ASN A 4 -4.30 -39.32 -2.64
C ASN A 4 -3.27 -38.81 -3.65
N THR A 5 -2.51 -37.80 -3.26
CA THR A 5 -1.24 -37.48 -3.89
C THR A 5 -0.11 -37.50 -2.86
N HIS A 6 0.85 -38.39 -3.10
CA HIS A 6 1.96 -38.76 -2.26
C HIS A 6 3.01 -37.63 -2.12
N ILE A 7 3.41 -37.39 -0.87
CA ILE A 7 4.62 -36.66 -0.51
C ILE A 7 5.81 -37.62 -0.56
N VAL A 8 6.79 -37.38 -1.43
CA VAL A 8 8.06 -38.11 -1.49
C VAL A 8 9.08 -37.39 -0.60
N ARG A 9 9.54 -38.06 0.45
CA ARG A 9 10.72 -37.69 1.25
C ARG A 9 11.98 -38.35 0.63
N PRO A 10 13.13 -37.66 0.51
CA PRO A 10 14.39 -38.32 0.22
C PRO A 10 15.05 -38.86 1.49
N SER A 11 15.52 -40.10 1.40
CA SER A 11 16.19 -40.89 2.42
C SER A 11 17.62 -40.43 2.71
N ARG A 12 17.99 -40.49 3.99
CA ARG A 12 19.36 -40.42 4.48
C ARG A 12 20.14 -41.69 4.07
N ARG A 13 21.34 -41.54 3.53
CA ARG A 13 22.38 -42.60 3.49
C ARG A 13 23.58 -42.16 4.31
N ASN A 14 23.82 -42.88 5.38
CA ASN A 14 25.10 -42.99 6.11
C ASN A 14 26.16 -43.62 5.23
N ARG A 15 27.37 -43.09 5.25
CA ARG A 15 28.61 -43.90 5.12
C ARG A 15 29.72 -43.28 5.96
N SER A 16 30.17 -44.06 6.91
CA SER A 16 31.38 -44.00 7.69
C SER A 16 32.62 -44.24 6.81
N GLY A 17 33.74 -43.62 7.15
CA GLY A 17 35.05 -43.89 6.56
C GLY A 17 36.15 -43.07 7.27
N ASP A 18 36.77 -43.73 8.24
CA ASP A 18 37.91 -43.33 9.03
C ASP A 18 39.20 -43.37 8.18
N ALA A 19 40.04 -42.32 8.26
CA ALA A 19 41.45 -42.45 7.90
C ALA A 19 42.28 -41.30 8.55
N THR A 20 42.85 -41.62 9.69
CA THR A 20 43.95 -40.89 10.34
C THR A 20 45.18 -40.83 9.46
N ARG A 21 45.69 -39.65 9.17
CA ARG A 21 47.07 -39.44 8.70
C ARG A 21 47.78 -38.38 9.56
N THR A 22 48.72 -38.87 10.39
CA THR A 22 49.69 -38.13 11.17
C THR A 22 50.73 -37.54 10.23
N ILE A 23 50.93 -36.23 10.27
CA ILE A 23 52.09 -35.57 9.64
C ILE A 23 52.89 -34.81 10.73
N SER A 24 54.13 -35.21 10.84
CA SER A 24 55.18 -34.76 11.73
C SER A 24 55.61 -33.33 11.42
N ARG A 25 55.80 -32.50 12.48
CA ARG A 25 56.35 -31.14 12.41
C ARG A 25 57.88 -31.17 12.52
N PRO A 26 58.63 -30.39 11.72
CA PRO A 26 60.04 -30.16 11.99
C PRO A 26 60.24 -29.04 13.03
N ARG A 27 61.09 -29.25 13.97
CA ARG A 27 61.53 -28.27 14.97
C ARG A 27 62.57 -27.35 14.33
N PHE A 28 62.29 -26.06 14.29
CA PHE A 28 63.33 -25.03 14.03
C PHE A 28 63.78 -24.41 15.35
N ARG A 29 65.10 -24.37 15.57
CA ARG A 29 65.77 -23.68 16.68
C ARG A 29 65.76 -22.18 16.39
N MET A 30 65.25 -21.39 17.32
CA MET A 30 65.37 -19.93 17.30
C MET A 30 66.60 -19.47 18.11
N THR A 31 67.51 -18.81 17.43
CA THR A 31 68.59 -18.00 18.02
C THR A 31 68.01 -16.65 18.48
N ARG A 32 68.29 -16.31 19.77
CA ARG A 32 67.87 -15.02 20.34
C ARG A 32 68.76 -13.90 19.87
N VAL A 33 68.20 -12.91 19.21
CA VAL A 33 68.78 -11.59 18.99
C VAL A 33 67.96 -10.58 19.78
N HIS A 34 68.62 -9.93 20.78
CA HIS A 34 67.98 -8.87 21.56
C HIS A 34 68.06 -7.55 20.78
N HIS A 35 66.89 -7.06 20.33
CA HIS A 35 66.76 -5.67 19.93
C HIS A 35 65.84 -4.95 20.92
N VAL A 36 66.38 -3.92 21.54
CA VAL A 36 65.65 -2.99 22.40
C VAL A 36 64.82 -2.08 21.45
N LEU A 37 63.53 -2.25 21.43
CA LEU A 37 62.59 -1.34 20.77
C LEU A 37 61.93 -0.44 21.83
N VAL A 38 62.28 0.84 21.78
CA VAL A 38 61.55 1.89 22.50
C VAL A 38 60.17 2.03 21.88
N ALA A 39 59.14 1.57 22.56
CA ALA A 39 57.74 1.72 22.12
C ALA A 39 57.22 3.11 22.49
N ALA A 40 57.07 4.00 21.51
CA ALA A 40 56.27 5.20 21.66
C ALA A 40 54.78 4.77 21.53
N ALA A 41 54.04 4.72 22.63
CA ALA A 41 52.60 4.49 22.66
C ALA A 41 51.89 5.77 22.23
N ALA A 42 51.56 5.85 20.94
CA ALA A 42 50.57 6.84 20.45
C ALA A 42 49.18 6.32 20.85
N ALA A 43 48.52 7.01 21.78
CA ALA A 43 47.12 6.76 22.15
C ALA A 43 46.20 7.11 20.96
N LEU A 44 45.78 6.11 20.22
CA LEU A 44 44.66 6.22 19.27
C LEU A 44 43.37 6.31 20.09
N ALA A 45 42.87 7.53 20.29
CA ALA A 45 41.50 7.72 20.78
C ALA A 45 40.53 7.12 19.75
N PRO A 46 39.51 6.32 20.14
CA PRO A 46 38.50 5.84 19.21
C PRO A 46 37.71 7.06 18.71
N LEU A 47 37.79 7.34 17.42
CA LEU A 47 36.84 8.23 16.73
C LEU A 47 35.45 7.61 16.87
N ALA A 48 34.60 8.19 17.73
CA ALA A 48 33.20 7.86 17.75
C ALA A 48 32.61 8.12 16.34
N PRO A 49 31.87 7.18 15.77
CA PRO A 49 31.21 7.42 14.48
C PRO A 49 30.36 8.67 14.63
N ALA A 50 30.59 9.66 13.77
CA ALA A 50 29.72 10.83 13.68
C ALA A 50 28.28 10.33 13.44
N PRO A 51 27.26 10.90 14.12
CA PRO A 51 25.87 10.53 13.85
C PRO A 51 25.64 10.77 12.35
N LEU A 52 25.16 9.75 11.65
CA LEU A 52 24.68 9.91 10.27
C LEU A 52 23.65 11.04 10.31
N ALA A 53 23.99 12.19 9.73
CA ALA A 53 23.05 13.27 9.54
C ALA A 53 21.85 12.68 8.79
N ALA A 54 20.65 12.78 9.36
CA ALA A 54 19.43 12.32 8.71
C ALA A 54 19.39 12.98 7.32
N GLN A 55 19.51 12.18 6.29
CA GLN A 55 19.55 12.64 4.92
C GLN A 55 18.24 13.41 4.67
N GLN A 56 18.33 14.67 4.29
CA GLN A 56 17.14 15.48 3.97
C GLN A 56 16.36 14.79 2.84
N PRO A 57 15.02 14.70 2.92
CA PRO A 57 14.22 14.15 1.85
C PRO A 57 14.54 14.83 0.52
N ALA A 58 14.60 14.07 -0.57
CA ALA A 58 14.83 14.64 -1.89
C ALA A 58 13.73 15.68 -2.22
N PRO A 59 14.04 16.77 -2.95
CA PRO A 59 13.11 17.90 -3.18
C PRO A 59 11.77 17.51 -3.82
N TRP A 60 11.73 16.38 -4.54
CA TRP A 60 10.51 15.86 -5.18
C TRP A 60 9.60 15.08 -4.22
N MET A 61 10.10 14.66 -3.06
CA MET A 61 9.32 13.88 -2.09
C MET A 61 8.32 14.74 -1.35
N LEU A 62 7.12 14.18 -1.12
CA LEU A 62 6.12 14.78 -0.25
C LEU A 62 6.48 14.57 1.22
N GLY A 63 6.15 15.53 2.06
CA GLY A 63 6.40 15.46 3.51
C GLY A 63 7.45 16.46 3.98
N PRO A 64 8.11 16.21 5.14
CA PRO A 64 7.95 15.05 5.99
C PRO A 64 6.57 14.95 6.62
N PHE A 65 6.15 13.72 6.94
CA PHE A 65 4.89 13.44 7.62
C PHE A 65 5.12 13.09 9.08
N SER A 66 4.24 13.58 9.96
CA SER A 66 4.23 13.26 11.39
C SER A 66 2.85 12.75 11.81
N LYS A 67 2.80 11.81 12.74
CA LYS A 67 1.57 11.25 13.29
C LYS A 67 1.16 12.03 14.53
N PRO A 68 0.03 12.76 14.52
CA PRO A 68 -0.44 13.47 15.72
C PRO A 68 -0.90 12.46 16.78
N ALA A 69 -0.32 12.53 17.98
CA ALA A 69 -0.54 11.55 19.04
C ALA A 69 -1.98 11.58 19.60
N ASP A 70 -2.58 12.76 19.71
CA ASP A 70 -3.83 12.94 20.44
C ASP A 70 -5.10 12.65 19.61
N VAL A 71 -4.97 12.36 18.31
CA VAL A 71 -6.12 12.15 17.41
C VAL A 71 -6.15 10.75 16.78
N ASN A 72 -5.02 10.04 16.73
CA ASN A 72 -4.93 8.72 16.13
C ASN A 72 -5.33 7.59 17.11
N PRO A 73 -6.04 6.57 16.62
CA PRO A 73 -6.62 6.43 15.28
C PRO A 73 -7.85 7.33 15.09
N VAL A 74 -8.02 7.90 13.87
CA VAL A 74 -9.13 8.82 13.56
C VAL A 74 -10.46 8.10 13.33
N LEU A 75 -10.42 6.82 12.91
CA LEU A 75 -11.59 5.94 12.82
C LEU A 75 -11.22 4.57 13.40
N SER A 76 -12.14 4.01 14.19
CA SER A 76 -12.03 2.68 14.80
C SER A 76 -13.35 1.93 14.57
N PRO A 77 -13.42 0.59 14.69
CA PRO A 77 -14.64 -0.17 14.56
C PRO A 77 -15.78 0.38 15.42
N SER A 78 -17.02 0.30 14.93
CA SER A 78 -18.23 0.74 15.63
C SER A 78 -19.25 -0.39 15.73
N PRO A 79 -19.31 -1.13 16.85
CA PRO A 79 -20.25 -2.22 17.04
C PRO A 79 -21.72 -1.79 17.05
N ALA A 80 -21.99 -0.50 17.26
CA ALA A 80 -23.35 0.05 17.31
C ALA A 80 -23.93 0.39 15.94
N ALA A 81 -23.07 0.58 14.91
CA ALA A 81 -23.50 0.94 13.57
C ALA A 81 -24.17 -0.25 12.87
N THR A 82 -25.39 -0.07 12.40
CA THR A 82 -26.15 -1.09 11.69
C THR A 82 -26.74 -0.54 10.40
N PHE A 83 -26.91 -1.41 9.39
CA PHE A 83 -27.70 -1.09 8.19
C PHE A 83 -28.49 -2.34 7.76
N ARG A 84 -29.57 -2.14 7.02
CA ARG A 84 -30.35 -3.24 6.45
C ARG A 84 -29.71 -3.73 5.17
N SER A 85 -29.15 -4.94 5.20
CA SER A 85 -28.52 -5.55 4.03
C SER A 85 -29.56 -5.88 2.95
N PRO A 86 -29.38 -5.41 1.69
CA PRO A 86 -30.30 -5.75 0.60
C PRO A 86 -30.21 -7.22 0.16
N LEU A 87 -29.16 -7.96 0.60
CA LEU A 87 -28.97 -9.38 0.26
C LEU A 87 -29.72 -10.32 1.20
N SER A 88 -29.88 -9.94 2.48
CA SER A 88 -30.46 -10.81 3.50
C SER A 88 -31.69 -10.21 4.19
N ASP A 89 -32.05 -8.98 3.88
CA ASP A 89 -33.10 -8.17 4.51
C ASP A 89 -32.99 -8.12 6.05
N SER A 90 -31.77 -8.28 6.56
CA SER A 90 -31.47 -8.26 8.00
C SER A 90 -30.61 -7.07 8.39
N LEU A 91 -30.66 -6.69 9.67
CA LEU A 91 -29.76 -5.68 10.22
C LEU A 91 -28.36 -6.30 10.43
N VAL A 92 -27.36 -5.68 9.78
CA VAL A 92 -25.95 -6.09 9.86
C VAL A 92 -25.17 -5.01 10.60
N ARG A 93 -24.31 -5.42 11.54
CA ARG A 93 -23.33 -4.53 12.20
C ARG A 93 -22.12 -4.38 11.30
N TRP A 94 -22.25 -3.57 10.26
CA TRP A 94 -21.41 -3.55 9.07
C TRP A 94 -19.97 -3.05 9.27
N GLU A 95 -19.68 -2.30 10.35
CA GLU A 95 -18.34 -1.81 10.70
C GLU A 95 -17.92 -2.24 12.13
N ALA A 96 -18.45 -3.38 12.60
CA ALA A 96 -18.22 -3.83 13.98
C ALA A 96 -16.84 -4.46 14.16
N PHE A 97 -16.23 -5.02 13.13
CA PHE A 97 -14.98 -5.79 13.22
C PHE A 97 -13.76 -4.94 12.89
N ALA A 98 -13.73 -4.28 11.73
CA ALA A 98 -12.60 -3.48 11.28
C ALA A 98 -13.05 -2.26 10.47
N THR A 99 -12.24 -1.17 10.50
CA THR A 99 -12.38 0.02 9.67
C THR A 99 -10.99 0.48 9.24
N PHE A 100 -10.60 0.35 7.98
CA PHE A 100 -9.22 0.58 7.53
C PHE A 100 -9.16 0.95 6.03
N ASN A 101 -7.99 1.06 5.47
CA ASN A 101 -7.71 1.29 4.05
C ASN A 101 -8.58 2.42 3.46
N PRO A 102 -8.29 3.69 3.82
CA PRO A 102 -9.15 4.82 3.51
C PRO A 102 -8.74 5.55 2.24
N ALA A 103 -9.68 5.81 1.33
CA ALA A 103 -9.54 6.90 0.35
C ALA A 103 -9.90 8.25 0.99
N ALA A 104 -9.43 9.35 0.40
CA ALA A 104 -9.76 10.69 0.90
C ALA A 104 -9.94 11.70 -0.24
N VAL A 105 -10.88 12.65 -0.06
CA VAL A 105 -11.16 13.73 -1.00
C VAL A 105 -11.58 15.00 -0.26
N VAL A 106 -11.29 16.16 -0.84
CA VAL A 106 -11.78 17.46 -0.35
C VAL A 106 -12.99 17.87 -1.18
N ARG A 107 -14.10 18.19 -0.50
CA ARG A 107 -15.32 18.70 -1.11
C ARG A 107 -15.95 19.76 -0.20
N ASP A 108 -16.39 20.88 -0.78
CA ASP A 108 -17.12 21.94 -0.09
C ASP A 108 -16.45 22.42 1.23
N GLY A 109 -15.11 22.52 1.21
CA GLY A 109 -14.32 22.96 2.37
C GLY A 109 -14.22 21.96 3.52
N LYS A 110 -14.59 20.70 3.29
CA LYS A 110 -14.46 19.57 4.23
C LYS A 110 -13.58 18.46 3.63
N VAL A 111 -13.02 17.63 4.48
CA VAL A 111 -12.40 16.36 4.11
C VAL A 111 -13.41 15.24 4.25
N PHE A 112 -13.52 14.41 3.23
CA PHE A 112 -14.28 13.18 3.24
C PHE A 112 -13.32 11.99 3.15
N VAL A 113 -13.58 10.96 3.96
CA VAL A 113 -12.83 9.70 3.97
C VAL A 113 -13.80 8.57 3.66
N LEU A 114 -13.49 7.80 2.61
CA LEU A 114 -14.18 6.55 2.29
C LEU A 114 -13.29 5.41 2.77
N TYR A 115 -13.79 4.57 3.65
CA TYR A 115 -12.98 3.56 4.33
C TYR A 115 -13.59 2.17 4.18
N ARG A 116 -12.75 1.15 4.04
CA ARG A 116 -13.17 -0.24 4.14
C ARG A 116 -13.66 -0.51 5.55
N ALA A 117 -14.82 -1.14 5.66
CA ALA A 117 -15.42 -1.56 6.90
C ALA A 117 -15.85 -3.02 6.82
N GLU A 118 -15.59 -3.79 7.86
CA GLU A 118 -15.88 -5.20 7.93
C GLU A 118 -16.84 -5.54 9.08
N ASP A 119 -17.81 -6.38 8.78
CA ASP A 119 -18.63 -7.01 9.81
C ASP A 119 -17.93 -8.25 10.38
N ALA A 120 -18.43 -8.79 11.49
CA ALA A 120 -17.88 -9.98 12.14
C ALA A 120 -18.35 -11.30 11.50
N SER A 121 -18.92 -11.27 10.29
CA SER A 121 -19.33 -12.47 9.56
C SER A 121 -18.15 -13.17 8.90
N GLY A 122 -18.31 -14.44 8.58
CA GLY A 122 -17.28 -15.21 7.87
C GLY A 122 -16.21 -15.79 8.80
N GLU A 123 -15.03 -16.03 8.22
CA GLU A 123 -13.89 -16.63 8.92
C GLU A 123 -12.94 -15.55 9.45
N SER A 124 -12.34 -15.79 10.62
CA SER A 124 -11.37 -14.86 11.24
C SER A 124 -9.98 -14.95 10.56
N ILE A 125 -9.96 -14.70 9.26
CA ILE A 125 -8.75 -14.58 8.43
C ILE A 125 -8.86 -13.31 7.59
N ILE A 126 -7.73 -12.76 7.16
CA ILE A 126 -7.70 -11.59 6.26
C ILE A 126 -8.47 -11.93 4.97
N GLY A 127 -9.43 -11.05 4.59
CA GLY A 127 -10.33 -11.28 3.44
C GLY A 127 -11.46 -12.30 3.69
N GLY A 128 -11.60 -12.82 4.92
CA GLY A 128 -12.67 -13.77 5.30
C GLY A 128 -13.98 -13.12 5.71
N HIS A 129 -13.98 -11.82 6.00
CA HIS A 129 -15.15 -11.01 6.36
C HIS A 129 -15.85 -10.41 5.14
N THR A 130 -17.06 -9.87 5.33
CA THR A 130 -17.72 -9.12 4.26
C THR A 130 -17.40 -7.62 4.40
N SER A 131 -16.74 -7.08 3.37
CA SER A 131 -16.30 -5.69 3.32
C SER A 131 -17.33 -4.77 2.65
N ARG A 132 -17.44 -3.54 3.15
CA ARG A 132 -18.25 -2.45 2.61
C ARG A 132 -17.46 -1.15 2.69
N ILE A 133 -17.87 -0.11 1.97
CA ILE A 133 -17.25 1.20 2.05
C ILE A 133 -18.14 2.14 2.87
N GLY A 134 -17.59 2.60 3.99
CA GLY A 134 -18.16 3.66 4.80
C GLY A 134 -17.73 5.04 4.34
N LEU A 135 -18.44 6.08 4.77
CA LEU A 135 -18.15 7.49 4.51
C LEU A 135 -18.08 8.24 5.84
N ALA A 136 -17.09 9.09 6.00
CA ALA A 136 -17.01 10.04 7.13
C ALA A 136 -16.54 11.40 6.64
N GLU A 137 -17.02 12.47 7.28
CA GLU A 137 -16.65 13.85 6.97
C GLU A 137 -15.99 14.57 8.13
N SER A 138 -15.16 15.56 7.82
CA SER A 138 -14.42 16.35 8.80
C SER A 138 -14.23 17.79 8.35
N ASN A 139 -14.37 18.75 9.29
CA ASN A 139 -14.06 20.16 9.06
C ASN A 139 -12.56 20.50 9.22
N ASP A 140 -11.79 19.65 9.85
CA ASP A 140 -10.38 19.86 10.16
C ASP A 140 -9.45 18.74 9.62
N GLY A 141 -10.05 17.64 9.12
CA GLY A 141 -9.35 16.46 8.63
C GLY A 141 -8.83 15.52 9.74
N LEU A 142 -9.21 15.75 10.99
CA LEU A 142 -8.74 15.00 12.16
C LEU A 142 -9.88 14.38 12.96
N LEU A 143 -10.98 15.10 13.15
CA LEU A 143 -12.17 14.63 13.85
C LEU A 143 -13.28 14.37 12.84
N PHE A 144 -13.80 13.15 12.80
CA PHE A 144 -14.74 12.69 11.80
C PHE A 144 -16.14 12.41 12.35
N THR A 145 -17.15 12.82 11.59
CA THR A 145 -18.54 12.40 11.74
C THR A 145 -18.85 11.36 10.65
N ARG A 146 -19.32 10.17 11.04
CA ARG A 146 -19.63 9.07 10.12
C ARG A 146 -21.01 9.24 9.49
N HIS A 147 -21.12 8.84 8.24
CA HIS A 147 -22.40 8.52 7.62
C HIS A 147 -22.98 7.26 8.32
N PRO A 148 -24.28 7.20 8.58
CA PRO A 148 -24.86 6.11 9.39
C PRO A 148 -24.83 4.74 8.72
N GLU A 149 -24.82 4.69 7.40
CA GLU A 149 -24.84 3.48 6.59
C GLU A 149 -23.68 3.43 5.60
N PRO A 150 -23.26 2.25 5.11
CA PRO A 150 -22.25 2.16 4.06
C PRO A 150 -22.75 2.81 2.77
N VAL A 151 -21.86 3.42 2.00
CA VAL A 151 -22.19 4.09 0.73
C VAL A 151 -21.94 3.21 -0.49
N LEU A 152 -21.09 2.16 -0.36
CA LEU A 152 -20.89 1.15 -1.39
C LEU A 152 -20.82 -0.23 -0.74
N PHE A 153 -21.59 -1.19 -1.25
CA PHE A 153 -21.73 -2.52 -0.67
C PHE A 153 -22.22 -3.54 -1.70
N PRO A 154 -22.03 -4.85 -1.46
CA PRO A 154 -22.64 -5.89 -2.29
C PRO A 154 -24.17 -5.83 -2.26
N ALA A 155 -24.78 -5.87 -3.44
CA ALA A 155 -26.24 -5.78 -3.62
C ALA A 155 -26.74 -6.80 -4.66
N ASN A 156 -28.04 -6.91 -4.84
CA ASN A 156 -28.68 -7.70 -5.91
C ASN A 156 -28.63 -6.91 -7.23
N ASP A 157 -27.41 -6.66 -7.71
CA ASP A 157 -27.12 -5.94 -8.94
C ASP A 157 -26.22 -6.78 -9.88
N ALA A 158 -25.83 -6.21 -11.00
CA ALA A 158 -24.99 -6.88 -12.00
C ALA A 158 -23.59 -7.26 -11.47
N GLN A 159 -23.16 -6.70 -10.31
CA GLN A 159 -21.85 -6.95 -9.71
C GLN A 159 -21.88 -8.00 -8.61
N HIS A 160 -23.06 -8.54 -8.26
CA HIS A 160 -23.24 -9.49 -7.17
C HIS A 160 -22.24 -10.66 -7.21
N ALA A 161 -22.08 -11.30 -8.37
CA ALA A 161 -21.19 -12.46 -8.53
C ALA A 161 -19.69 -12.13 -8.34
N ASN A 162 -19.30 -10.85 -8.53
CA ASN A 162 -17.93 -10.39 -8.33
C ASN A 162 -17.66 -9.90 -6.89
N GLU A 163 -18.71 -9.53 -6.15
CA GLU A 163 -18.61 -8.88 -4.84
C GLU A 163 -19.00 -9.80 -3.66
N TRP A 164 -19.81 -10.82 -3.90
CA TRP A 164 -20.29 -11.70 -2.83
C TRP A 164 -19.51 -13.01 -2.78
N PRO A 165 -19.12 -13.52 -1.55
CA PRO A 165 -19.46 -12.97 -0.22
C PRO A 165 -18.36 -12.06 0.39
N GLY A 166 -17.25 -11.79 -0.25
CA GLY A 166 -16.13 -11.03 0.31
C GLY A 166 -16.38 -9.52 0.40
N GLY A 167 -17.09 -8.94 -0.57
CA GLY A 167 -17.50 -7.55 -0.51
C GLY A 167 -16.75 -6.62 -1.45
N VAL A 168 -16.69 -5.36 -1.06
CA VAL A 168 -16.02 -4.25 -1.77
C VAL A 168 -14.93 -3.68 -0.87
N GLU A 169 -13.70 -3.59 -1.39
CA GLU A 169 -12.49 -3.36 -0.60
C GLU A 169 -11.63 -2.23 -1.13
N ASP A 170 -10.82 -1.64 -0.25
CA ASP A 170 -9.65 -0.82 -0.53
C ASP A 170 -9.92 0.28 -1.59
N PRO A 171 -10.75 1.30 -1.26
CA PRO A 171 -11.14 2.35 -2.19
C PRO A 171 -9.99 3.33 -2.46
N ARG A 172 -9.90 3.85 -3.69
CA ARG A 172 -9.12 5.03 -4.04
C ARG A 172 -9.99 5.99 -4.83
N ILE A 173 -9.85 7.29 -4.62
CA ILE A 173 -10.76 8.28 -5.18
C ILE A 173 -10.02 9.44 -5.82
N VAL A 174 -10.54 9.89 -6.97
CA VAL A 174 -10.15 11.15 -7.61
C VAL A 174 -11.39 11.89 -8.07
N GLU A 175 -11.27 13.19 -8.27
CA GLU A 175 -12.29 13.98 -8.94
C GLU A 175 -11.99 14.03 -10.44
N ALA A 176 -13.01 13.90 -11.28
CA ALA A 176 -12.91 14.14 -12.71
C ALA A 176 -13.13 15.64 -13.02
N GLU A 177 -12.70 16.10 -14.21
CA GLU A 177 -12.87 17.50 -14.62
C GLU A 177 -14.35 17.94 -14.73
N ASP A 178 -15.27 16.99 -14.96
CA ASP A 178 -16.73 17.23 -15.01
C ASP A 178 -17.42 17.21 -13.64
N GLY A 179 -16.62 17.15 -12.55
CA GLY A 179 -17.09 17.16 -11.17
C GLY A 179 -17.65 15.83 -10.67
N ARG A 180 -17.55 14.73 -11.44
CA ARG A 180 -17.78 13.38 -10.91
C ARG A 180 -16.61 12.93 -10.06
N TYR A 181 -16.90 12.12 -9.05
CA TYR A 181 -15.92 11.35 -8.32
C TYR A 181 -15.78 9.97 -8.97
N ILE A 182 -14.56 9.55 -9.16
CA ILE A 182 -14.19 8.24 -9.69
C ILE A 182 -13.57 7.45 -8.55
N LEU A 183 -14.23 6.39 -8.16
CA LEU A 183 -13.77 5.44 -7.15
C LEU A 183 -13.26 4.19 -7.86
N THR A 184 -12.03 3.83 -7.61
CA THR A 184 -11.52 2.48 -7.88
C THR A 184 -11.58 1.68 -6.60
N TYR A 185 -12.00 0.42 -6.67
CA TYR A 185 -12.12 -0.46 -5.52
C TYR A 185 -11.89 -1.91 -5.95
N THR A 186 -11.68 -2.80 -5.00
CA THR A 186 -11.55 -4.24 -5.26
C THR A 186 -12.90 -4.92 -5.01
N GLN A 187 -13.44 -5.59 -6.03
CA GLN A 187 -14.51 -6.57 -5.89
C GLN A 187 -13.90 -7.88 -5.42
N TRP A 188 -14.39 -8.42 -4.30
CA TRP A 188 -13.90 -9.65 -3.71
C TRP A 188 -15.00 -10.69 -3.53
N ASN A 189 -14.95 -11.75 -4.28
CA ASN A 189 -15.89 -12.86 -4.19
C ASN A 189 -15.31 -14.11 -3.48
N ARG A 190 -14.18 -13.95 -2.76
CA ARG A 190 -13.39 -15.00 -2.12
C ARG A 190 -12.75 -16.00 -3.09
N ASP A 191 -12.65 -15.64 -4.36
CA ASP A 191 -11.99 -16.42 -5.42
C ASP A 191 -10.99 -15.56 -6.20
N VAL A 192 -11.46 -14.50 -6.86
CA VAL A 192 -10.62 -13.61 -7.67
C VAL A 192 -10.87 -12.15 -7.27
N PRO A 193 -9.84 -11.42 -6.77
CA PRO A 193 -9.93 -9.98 -6.57
C PRO A 193 -9.92 -9.27 -7.92
N ARG A 194 -10.90 -8.39 -8.17
CA ARG A 194 -11.01 -7.63 -9.42
C ARG A 194 -11.06 -6.14 -9.13
N LEU A 195 -10.14 -5.40 -9.72
CA LEU A 195 -10.20 -3.94 -9.70
C LEU A 195 -11.43 -3.48 -10.47
N ALA A 196 -12.27 -2.69 -9.83
CA ALA A 196 -13.52 -2.17 -10.38
C ALA A 196 -13.61 -0.66 -10.26
N VAL A 197 -14.57 -0.07 -10.99
CA VAL A 197 -14.81 1.37 -11.01
C VAL A 197 -16.25 1.64 -10.60
N ALA A 198 -16.44 2.67 -9.77
CA ALA A 198 -17.74 3.29 -9.52
C ALA A 198 -17.65 4.81 -9.65
N THR A 199 -18.77 5.47 -10.00
CA THR A 199 -18.82 6.93 -10.12
C THR A 199 -19.93 7.51 -9.26
N SER A 200 -19.70 8.74 -8.74
CA SER A 200 -20.67 9.46 -7.93
C SER A 200 -20.58 10.97 -8.19
N ARG A 201 -21.65 11.70 -7.88
CA ARG A 201 -21.65 13.17 -7.85
C ARG A 201 -21.74 13.73 -6.43
N ASP A 202 -22.01 12.90 -5.43
CA ASP A 202 -22.31 13.33 -4.05
C ASP A 202 -21.53 12.55 -2.97
N LEU A 203 -20.76 11.51 -3.35
CA LEU A 203 -20.03 10.57 -2.49
C LEU A 203 -20.93 9.56 -1.74
N VAL A 204 -22.24 9.65 -1.90
CA VAL A 204 -23.24 8.80 -1.21
C VAL A 204 -23.87 7.80 -2.16
N GLN A 205 -24.30 8.30 -3.35
CA GLN A 205 -24.90 7.47 -4.38
C GLN A 205 -23.86 7.09 -5.42
N TRP A 206 -23.64 5.79 -5.62
CA TRP A 206 -22.59 5.27 -6.50
C TRP A 206 -23.20 4.42 -7.63
N GLU A 207 -22.81 4.71 -8.86
CA GLU A 207 -23.03 3.86 -10.02
C GLU A 207 -21.84 2.92 -10.18
N LYS A 208 -22.06 1.61 -10.08
CA LYS A 208 -21.05 0.57 -10.27
C LYS A 208 -20.90 0.23 -11.75
N HIS A 209 -19.69 0.35 -12.28
CA HIS A 209 -19.38 0.02 -13.68
C HIS A 209 -18.78 -1.40 -13.84
N GLY A 210 -18.45 -2.07 -12.73
CA GLY A 210 -17.84 -3.39 -12.73
C GLY A 210 -16.32 -3.38 -12.96
N PRO A 211 -15.74 -4.54 -13.35
CA PRO A 211 -14.29 -4.68 -13.47
C PRO A 211 -13.69 -3.71 -14.49
N ALA A 212 -12.67 -2.96 -14.08
CA ALA A 212 -12.02 -1.91 -14.85
C ALA A 212 -11.47 -2.40 -16.21
N PHE A 213 -11.03 -3.66 -16.25
CA PHE A 213 -10.38 -4.30 -17.41
C PHE A 213 -11.30 -5.24 -18.20
N ALA A 214 -12.62 -5.22 -17.94
CA ALA A 214 -13.55 -6.19 -18.52
C ALA A 214 -13.51 -6.21 -20.06
N ALA A 215 -13.41 -5.06 -20.72
CA ALA A 215 -13.37 -4.95 -22.18
C ALA A 215 -11.94 -5.02 -22.76
N ALA A 216 -10.89 -4.97 -21.92
CA ALA A 216 -9.51 -4.88 -22.39
C ALA A 216 -9.08 -6.16 -23.11
N ALA A 217 -8.44 -6.01 -24.29
CA ALA A 217 -7.89 -7.10 -25.08
C ALA A 217 -8.89 -8.28 -25.27
N GLY A 218 -10.17 -7.96 -25.54
CA GLY A 218 -11.21 -8.97 -25.76
C GLY A 218 -11.58 -9.77 -24.51
N GLY A 219 -11.42 -9.20 -23.31
CA GLY A 219 -11.73 -9.85 -22.03
C GLY A 219 -10.57 -10.64 -21.41
N LYS A 220 -9.36 -10.57 -21.97
CA LYS A 220 -8.16 -11.25 -21.49
C LYS A 220 -7.91 -11.06 -19.98
N TYR A 221 -8.21 -9.88 -19.44
CA TYR A 221 -7.93 -9.51 -18.06
C TYR A 221 -9.11 -9.71 -17.10
N LEU A 222 -10.26 -10.21 -17.57
CA LEU A 222 -11.47 -10.35 -16.75
C LEU A 222 -11.28 -11.35 -15.59
N THR A 223 -10.47 -12.39 -15.79
CA THR A 223 -10.18 -13.43 -14.80
C THR A 223 -8.83 -13.25 -14.11
N SER A 224 -8.11 -12.18 -14.44
CA SER A 224 -6.82 -11.88 -13.81
C SER A 224 -7.03 -11.16 -12.49
N GLU A 225 -6.27 -11.56 -11.48
CA GLU A 225 -6.23 -10.82 -10.22
C GLU A 225 -5.77 -9.38 -10.46
N SER A 226 -6.51 -8.43 -9.92
CA SER A 226 -6.19 -7.00 -10.00
C SER A 226 -6.79 -6.24 -8.83
N LYS A 227 -6.05 -5.26 -8.31
CA LYS A 227 -6.46 -4.41 -7.19
C LYS A 227 -5.68 -3.10 -7.15
N SER A 228 -5.98 -2.24 -6.18
CA SER A 228 -5.16 -1.08 -5.80
C SER A 228 -4.94 -0.08 -6.93
N GLY A 229 -6.03 0.34 -7.60
CA GLY A 229 -5.97 1.26 -8.73
C GLY A 229 -5.82 2.73 -8.30
N ALA A 230 -4.68 3.34 -8.57
CA ALA A 230 -4.36 4.72 -8.23
C ALA A 230 -4.26 5.59 -9.51
N ILE A 231 -5.25 6.44 -9.74
CA ILE A 231 -5.37 7.25 -10.96
C ILE A 231 -4.47 8.48 -10.88
N LEU A 232 -3.64 8.69 -11.91
CA LEU A 232 -2.77 9.87 -12.04
C LEU A 232 -3.60 11.15 -12.03
N SER A 233 -3.21 12.06 -11.16
CA SER A 233 -3.95 13.28 -10.86
C SER A 233 -3.01 14.48 -10.75
N ARG A 234 -3.61 15.66 -10.66
CA ARG A 234 -2.92 16.92 -10.34
C ARG A 234 -3.67 17.66 -9.24
N LEU A 235 -2.96 18.52 -8.54
CA LEU A 235 -3.56 19.39 -7.54
C LEU A 235 -4.17 20.62 -8.23
N VAL A 236 -5.45 20.91 -7.95
CA VAL A 236 -6.19 22.09 -8.41
C VAL A 236 -6.79 22.76 -7.19
N GLY A 237 -6.13 23.79 -6.64
CA GLY A 237 -6.40 24.25 -5.28
C GLY A 237 -6.10 23.16 -4.26
N ASP A 238 -7.11 22.77 -3.47
CA ASP A 238 -7.00 21.62 -2.54
C ASP A 238 -7.60 20.31 -3.12
N ARG A 239 -8.09 20.34 -4.39
CA ARG A 239 -8.71 19.18 -5.06
C ARG A 239 -7.69 18.35 -5.80
N ILE A 240 -7.76 17.04 -5.69
CA ILE A 240 -6.97 16.07 -6.47
C ILE A 240 -7.82 15.65 -7.67
N VAL A 241 -7.46 16.14 -8.85
CA VAL A 241 -8.23 15.99 -10.09
C VAL A 241 -7.48 15.09 -11.07
N ALA A 242 -8.15 14.07 -11.60
CA ALA A 242 -7.59 13.20 -12.62
C ALA A 242 -7.04 14.01 -13.80
N THR A 243 -5.85 13.66 -14.27
CA THR A 243 -5.20 14.41 -15.35
C THR A 243 -4.68 13.50 -16.45
N ARG A 244 -4.59 14.05 -17.66
CA ARG A 244 -4.07 13.33 -18.82
C ARG A 244 -2.58 13.62 -19.02
N VAL A 245 -1.85 12.60 -19.44
CA VAL A 245 -0.50 12.73 -20.01
C VAL A 245 -0.54 12.06 -21.38
N ASN A 246 -0.07 12.77 -22.40
CA ASN A 246 -0.12 12.33 -23.81
C ASN A 246 -1.55 11.93 -24.28
N GLY A 247 -2.55 12.70 -23.84
CA GLY A 247 -3.95 12.50 -24.24
C GLY A 247 -4.69 11.38 -23.50
N LYS A 248 -4.05 10.59 -22.67
CA LYS A 248 -4.64 9.47 -21.91
C LYS A 248 -4.65 9.76 -20.42
N PHE A 249 -5.64 9.21 -19.70
CA PHE A 249 -5.56 8.98 -18.27
C PHE A 249 -4.69 7.77 -17.99
N TRP A 250 -3.98 7.78 -16.86
CA TRP A 250 -3.06 6.72 -16.43
C TRP A 250 -3.42 6.24 -15.04
N MET A 251 -3.26 4.95 -14.78
CA MET A 251 -3.50 4.33 -13.49
C MET A 251 -2.36 3.37 -13.14
N TYR A 252 -1.75 3.58 -11.98
CA TYR A 252 -0.84 2.62 -11.35
C TYR A 252 -1.67 1.66 -10.52
N TYR A 253 -1.44 0.36 -10.64
CA TYR A 253 -2.30 -0.60 -9.96
C TYR A 253 -1.55 -1.88 -9.60
N ASN A 254 -2.15 -2.72 -8.76
CA ASN A 254 -1.77 -4.08 -8.41
C ASN A 254 -0.64 -4.23 -7.37
N VAL A 255 -0.44 -5.49 -6.96
CA VAL A 255 0.56 -6.08 -6.05
C VAL A 255 0.90 -7.50 -6.56
N PRO A 256 2.09 -8.06 -6.37
CA PRO A 256 3.27 -7.53 -5.68
C PRO A 256 4.15 -6.62 -6.56
N TYR A 257 3.72 -6.33 -7.77
CA TYR A 257 4.33 -5.40 -8.71
C TYR A 257 3.33 -4.30 -9.01
N VAL A 258 3.76 -3.04 -9.07
CA VAL A 258 2.91 -1.98 -9.58
C VAL A 258 2.93 -2.04 -11.10
N LEU A 259 1.77 -2.31 -11.67
CA LEU A 259 1.49 -2.33 -13.09
C LEU A 259 0.92 -0.97 -13.53
N ILE A 260 0.70 -0.80 -14.84
CA ILE A 260 0.18 0.47 -15.37
C ILE A 260 -0.89 0.23 -16.45
N ALA A 261 -1.91 1.08 -16.45
CA ALA A 261 -3.01 1.04 -17.41
C ALA A 261 -3.37 2.44 -17.91
N THR A 262 -4.06 2.50 -19.05
CA THR A 262 -4.57 3.75 -19.65
C THR A 262 -6.07 3.71 -19.86
N SER A 263 -6.69 4.91 -19.89
CA SER A 263 -8.11 5.08 -20.17
C SER A 263 -8.38 6.37 -20.95
N ASP A 264 -9.48 6.39 -21.70
CA ASP A 264 -10.00 7.59 -22.35
C ASP A 264 -11.12 8.27 -21.54
N ASP A 265 -11.79 7.53 -20.63
CA ASP A 265 -13.05 7.94 -19.98
C ASP A 265 -13.04 7.79 -18.45
N LEU A 266 -11.96 7.28 -17.85
CA LEU A 266 -11.81 6.98 -16.41
C LEU A 266 -12.62 5.76 -15.92
N VAL A 267 -13.41 5.12 -16.78
CA VAL A 267 -14.23 3.96 -16.45
C VAL A 267 -13.65 2.68 -17.03
N HIS A 268 -13.34 2.70 -18.33
CA HIS A 268 -12.80 1.55 -19.06
C HIS A 268 -11.27 1.70 -19.16
N TRP A 269 -10.56 0.72 -18.63
CA TRP A 269 -9.09 0.75 -18.55
C TRP A 269 -8.48 -0.36 -19.38
N THR A 270 -7.33 -0.09 -19.96
CA THR A 270 -6.55 -1.06 -20.72
C THR A 270 -5.14 -1.15 -20.11
N PRO A 271 -4.72 -2.32 -19.60
CA PRO A 271 -3.34 -2.54 -19.18
C PRO A 271 -2.35 -2.27 -20.32
N VAL A 272 -1.27 -1.55 -20.01
CA VAL A 272 -0.13 -1.45 -20.93
C VAL A 272 0.60 -2.78 -20.92
N GLU A 273 0.92 -3.32 -22.09
CA GLU A 273 1.58 -4.62 -22.21
C GLU A 273 3.06 -4.48 -22.55
N ASP A 274 3.87 -5.44 -22.06
CA ASP A 274 5.26 -5.63 -22.45
C ASP A 274 5.34 -6.29 -23.85
N ALA A 275 6.56 -6.47 -24.36
CA ALA A 275 6.80 -7.11 -25.65
C ALA A 275 6.30 -8.57 -25.75
N ASN A 276 5.98 -9.19 -24.63
CA ASN A 276 5.43 -10.55 -24.53
C ASN A 276 3.92 -10.57 -24.34
N GLY A 277 3.26 -9.42 -24.41
CA GLY A 277 1.81 -9.29 -24.20
C GLY A 277 1.39 -9.48 -22.74
N ARG A 278 2.26 -9.25 -21.76
CA ARG A 278 1.93 -9.28 -20.32
C ARG A 278 1.78 -7.86 -19.81
N ALA A 279 0.94 -7.65 -18.80
CA ALA A 279 0.81 -6.35 -18.15
C ALA A 279 2.18 -5.85 -17.67
N LEU A 280 2.54 -4.61 -18.03
CA LEU A 280 3.84 -4.02 -17.80
C LEU A 280 4.02 -3.62 -16.34
N ALA A 281 5.03 -4.18 -15.67
CA ALA A 281 5.45 -3.77 -14.34
C ALA A 281 6.35 -2.52 -14.43
N VAL A 282 5.94 -1.44 -13.75
CA VAL A 282 6.70 -0.17 -13.71
C VAL A 282 7.42 0.04 -12.38
N LEU A 283 7.00 -0.69 -11.32
CA LEU A 283 7.69 -0.73 -10.04
C LEU A 283 7.71 -2.18 -9.53
N SER A 284 8.89 -2.64 -9.14
CA SER A 284 9.11 -4.01 -8.66
C SER A 284 9.78 -4.02 -7.28
N PRO A 285 9.63 -5.07 -6.47
CA PRO A 285 10.39 -5.26 -5.25
C PRO A 285 11.90 -5.16 -5.48
N ARG A 286 12.67 -4.66 -4.48
CA ARG A 286 14.12 -4.51 -4.54
C ARG A 286 14.81 -5.34 -3.45
N PRO A 287 15.59 -6.36 -3.78
CA PRO A 287 16.43 -7.04 -2.79
C PRO A 287 17.35 -6.07 -2.05
N GLY A 288 17.48 -6.26 -0.74
CA GLY A 288 18.29 -5.39 0.14
C GLY A 288 17.59 -4.15 0.68
N TYR A 289 16.37 -3.87 0.24
CA TYR A 289 15.60 -2.69 0.65
C TYR A 289 14.33 -3.06 1.42
N PHE A 290 13.71 -2.05 2.05
CA PHE A 290 12.45 -2.17 2.79
C PHE A 290 11.26 -2.67 1.96
N ASP A 291 11.34 -2.55 0.65
CA ASP A 291 10.34 -2.90 -0.35
C ASP A 291 10.70 -4.17 -1.14
N SER A 292 11.29 -5.12 -0.48
CA SER A 292 11.86 -6.34 -1.08
C SER A 292 10.86 -7.48 -1.26
N TRP A 293 9.74 -7.48 -0.53
CA TRP A 293 8.73 -8.53 -0.64
C TRP A 293 7.64 -8.18 -1.66
N LEU A 294 7.09 -6.97 -1.54
CA LEU A 294 6.05 -6.47 -2.43
C LEU A 294 6.11 -4.95 -2.55
N VAL A 295 5.51 -4.45 -3.62
CA VAL A 295 5.14 -3.05 -3.81
C VAL A 295 3.70 -2.99 -4.31
N GLU A 296 2.94 -2.01 -3.83
CA GLU A 296 1.52 -1.84 -4.14
C GLU A 296 1.18 -0.35 -4.26
N ALA A 297 0.37 0.03 -5.26
CA ALA A 297 -0.01 1.43 -5.44
C ALA A 297 -0.75 1.97 -4.20
N GLY A 298 -0.36 3.15 -3.74
CA GLY A 298 -0.95 3.85 -2.61
C GLY A 298 -2.08 4.82 -3.04
N PRO A 299 -2.08 6.07 -2.54
CA PRO A 299 -3.03 7.09 -2.96
C PRO A 299 -2.82 7.52 -4.42
N PRO A 300 -3.75 8.30 -5.01
CA PRO A 300 -3.60 8.83 -6.36
C PRO A 300 -2.25 9.52 -6.57
N PRO A 301 -1.45 9.11 -7.58
CA PRO A 301 -0.20 9.76 -7.92
C PRO A 301 -0.41 11.21 -8.34
N LEU A 302 0.56 12.07 -8.06
CA LEU A 302 0.48 13.50 -8.32
C LEU A 302 1.48 13.93 -9.40
N LEU A 303 0.98 14.50 -10.48
CA LEU A 303 1.78 15.24 -11.44
C LEU A 303 2.21 16.57 -10.81
N THR A 304 3.52 16.73 -10.64
CA THR A 304 4.17 17.88 -10.02
C THR A 304 5.19 18.52 -10.99
N GLU A 305 5.79 19.62 -10.60
CA GLU A 305 6.92 20.24 -11.36
C GLU A 305 8.15 19.32 -11.49
N HIS A 306 8.32 18.36 -10.57
CA HIS A 306 9.44 17.42 -10.58
C HIS A 306 9.17 16.15 -11.41
N GLY A 307 7.91 15.87 -11.74
CA GLY A 307 7.45 14.64 -12.37
C GLY A 307 6.23 14.06 -11.68
N ILE A 308 5.96 12.78 -11.89
CA ILE A 308 4.84 12.06 -11.26
C ILE A 308 5.33 11.44 -9.96
N VAL A 309 4.85 11.96 -8.83
CA VAL A 309 5.15 11.42 -7.50
C VAL A 309 4.14 10.33 -7.17
N VAL A 310 4.64 9.13 -6.94
CA VAL A 310 3.86 7.93 -6.56
C VAL A 310 4.21 7.57 -5.12
N LEU A 311 3.24 7.64 -4.21
CA LEU A 311 3.34 7.01 -2.91
C LEU A 311 2.90 5.56 -3.06
N TYR A 312 3.64 4.63 -2.48
CA TYR A 312 3.34 3.20 -2.59
C TYR A 312 3.52 2.47 -1.27
N ASN A 313 2.77 1.39 -1.09
CA ASN A 313 2.91 0.47 0.02
C ASN A 313 4.01 -0.54 -0.29
N ALA A 314 4.75 -0.93 0.72
CA ALA A 314 5.90 -1.81 0.59
C ALA A 314 5.94 -2.83 1.73
N GLY A 315 6.35 -4.05 1.41
CA GLY A 315 6.59 -5.11 2.38
C GLY A 315 8.05 -5.54 2.42
N ASN A 316 8.57 -5.78 3.61
CA ASN A 316 9.94 -6.25 3.82
C ASN A 316 10.02 -7.78 3.81
N SER A 317 11.01 -8.34 3.10
CA SER A 317 11.29 -9.78 3.08
C SER A 317 12.32 -10.14 4.15
N ARG A 318 12.07 -11.22 4.89
CA ARG A 318 13.05 -11.79 5.83
C ARG A 318 14.31 -12.30 5.14
N ALA A 319 14.16 -12.93 3.98
CA ALA A 319 15.24 -13.64 3.33
C ALA A 319 16.23 -12.73 2.61
N TYR A 320 15.74 -11.59 2.06
CA TYR A 320 16.53 -10.71 1.20
C TYR A 320 16.14 -9.23 1.28
N GLY A 321 15.48 -8.82 2.36
CA GLY A 321 15.08 -7.44 2.61
C GLY A 321 16.07 -6.64 3.45
N ASP A 322 15.60 -5.53 3.98
CA ASP A 322 16.33 -4.71 4.96
C ASP A 322 16.34 -5.43 6.32
N PRO A 323 17.52 -5.83 6.84
CA PRO A 323 17.62 -6.54 8.10
C PRO A 323 17.27 -5.69 9.33
N SER A 324 17.18 -4.37 9.20
CA SER A 324 16.78 -3.45 10.27
C SER A 324 15.27 -3.37 10.48
N LEU A 325 14.48 -3.92 9.56
CA LEU A 325 13.02 -3.90 9.59
C LEU A 325 12.44 -5.29 9.86
N PRO A 326 11.31 -5.37 10.57
CA PRO A 326 10.59 -6.63 10.74
C PRO A 326 10.18 -7.25 9.41
N GLU A 327 10.15 -8.59 9.39
CA GLU A 327 9.59 -9.34 8.27
C GLU A 327 8.12 -8.98 8.06
N ARG A 328 7.70 -8.89 6.78
CA ARG A 328 6.32 -8.64 6.35
C ARG A 328 5.70 -7.34 6.88
N GLN A 329 6.47 -6.47 7.53
CA GLN A 329 5.98 -5.17 7.95
C GLN A 329 5.61 -4.32 6.73
N TYR A 330 4.38 -3.76 6.74
CA TYR A 330 3.95 -2.80 5.73
C TYR A 330 4.39 -1.38 6.07
N THR A 331 5.06 -0.75 5.11
CA THR A 331 5.60 0.61 5.20
C THR A 331 5.27 1.39 3.94
N GLY A 332 5.44 2.71 3.95
CA GLY A 332 5.24 3.55 2.76
C GLY A 332 6.55 3.99 2.12
N GLY A 333 6.66 3.87 0.80
CA GLY A 333 7.74 4.41 -0.03
C GLY A 333 7.27 5.49 -0.99
N GLN A 334 8.20 6.21 -1.60
CA GLN A 334 7.92 7.19 -2.65
C GLN A 334 8.78 6.92 -3.89
N ALA A 335 8.17 7.09 -5.06
CA ALA A 335 8.83 6.97 -6.35
C ALA A 335 8.50 8.18 -7.24
N LEU A 336 9.46 8.59 -8.06
CA LEU A 336 9.31 9.64 -9.04
C LEU A 336 9.34 9.02 -10.43
N PHE A 337 8.30 9.28 -11.22
CA PHE A 337 8.26 8.92 -12.64
C PHE A 337 8.34 10.19 -13.51
N ASP A 338 8.72 10.00 -14.76
CA ASP A 338 8.84 11.09 -15.72
C ASP A 338 7.48 11.73 -16.01
N ALA A 339 7.43 13.07 -16.03
CA ALA A 339 6.20 13.83 -16.22
C ALA A 339 5.49 13.55 -17.56
N GLN A 340 6.25 13.21 -18.60
CA GLN A 340 5.74 12.96 -19.96
C GLN A 340 5.77 11.49 -20.36
N ASN A 341 6.43 10.65 -19.55
CA ASN A 341 6.48 9.21 -19.77
C ASN A 341 6.17 8.46 -18.48
N PRO A 342 4.88 8.23 -18.15
CA PRO A 342 4.45 7.60 -16.89
C PRO A 342 4.98 6.19 -16.62
N ILE A 343 5.59 5.54 -17.62
CA ILE A 343 6.23 4.23 -17.43
C ILE A 343 7.71 4.33 -17.03
N ARG A 344 8.33 5.51 -17.13
CA ARG A 344 9.75 5.69 -16.86
C ARG A 344 10.01 6.10 -15.42
N LEU A 345 10.50 5.17 -14.61
CA LEU A 345 10.98 5.44 -13.25
C LEU A 345 12.24 6.33 -13.31
N VAL A 346 12.26 7.43 -12.55
CA VAL A 346 13.36 8.40 -12.46
C VAL A 346 14.13 8.24 -11.16
N ALA A 347 13.39 8.13 -10.02
CA ALA A 347 13.98 8.03 -8.70
C ALA A 347 13.05 7.22 -7.76
N ARG A 348 13.60 6.72 -6.65
CA ARG A 348 12.87 5.96 -5.65
C ARG A 348 13.53 6.15 -4.28
N SER A 349 12.75 6.27 -3.22
CA SER A 349 13.26 6.39 -1.86
C SER A 349 14.06 5.13 -1.44
N ASP A 350 15.18 5.32 -0.76
CA ASP A 350 16.00 4.20 -0.26
C ASP A 350 15.46 3.60 1.03
N GLY A 351 14.73 4.39 1.82
CA GLY A 351 14.04 3.95 3.03
C GLY A 351 12.57 4.33 3.04
N PRO A 352 11.78 3.78 3.98
CA PRO A 352 10.39 4.13 4.12
C PRO A 352 10.23 5.57 4.67
N PHE A 353 9.30 6.36 4.09
CA PHE A 353 8.96 7.67 4.62
C PHE A 353 7.95 7.60 5.78
N ILE A 354 7.22 6.50 5.89
CA ILE A 354 6.31 6.18 7.00
C ILE A 354 6.40 4.68 7.31
N ARG A 355 6.39 4.35 8.60
CA ARG A 355 6.45 2.97 9.08
C ARG A 355 5.67 2.81 10.40
N PRO A 356 5.24 1.60 10.76
CA PRO A 356 4.56 1.34 12.02
C PRO A 356 5.47 1.65 13.23
N THR A 357 5.08 2.63 14.02
CA THR A 357 5.75 3.01 15.28
C THR A 357 4.81 2.87 16.46
N GLU A 358 3.53 3.14 16.25
CA GLU A 358 2.53 3.23 17.30
C GLU A 358 1.90 1.87 17.63
N PRO A 359 1.39 1.67 18.87
CA PRO A 359 0.76 0.40 19.26
C PRO A 359 -0.45 0.02 18.42
N TYR A 360 -1.29 0.99 18.01
CA TYR A 360 -2.48 0.72 17.19
C TYR A 360 -2.14 0.30 15.76
N GLU A 361 -0.91 0.52 15.29
CA GLU A 361 -0.41 0.09 13.99
C GLU A 361 0.10 -1.36 13.99
N LYS A 362 0.15 -1.99 15.18
CA LYS A 362 0.66 -3.35 15.43
C LYS A 362 -0.37 -4.22 16.16
N SER A 363 -1.60 -3.74 16.32
CA SER A 363 -2.67 -4.45 17.02
C SER A 363 -3.95 -4.45 16.21
N GLY A 364 -4.31 -5.61 15.66
CA GLY A 364 -5.46 -5.79 14.78
C GLY A 364 -5.38 -7.12 14.05
N GLN A 365 -5.91 -7.20 12.85
CA GLN A 365 -5.84 -8.40 12.00
C GLN A 365 -4.40 -8.67 11.51
N TYR A 366 -3.60 -7.62 11.29
CA TYR A 366 -2.22 -7.72 10.81
C TYR A 366 -1.23 -7.27 11.90
N VAL A 367 -0.65 -8.23 12.60
CA VAL A 367 0.16 -7.99 13.82
C VAL A 367 1.64 -7.66 13.54
N GLU A 368 2.14 -7.92 12.33
CA GLU A 368 3.52 -7.58 11.94
C GLU A 368 3.75 -6.07 11.84
N GLY A 369 2.67 -5.31 11.85
CA GLY A 369 2.66 -3.85 11.78
C GLY A 369 2.37 -3.31 10.38
N THR A 370 1.40 -2.36 10.32
CA THR A 370 0.93 -1.81 9.05
C THR A 370 0.74 -0.30 9.12
N THR A 371 1.33 0.38 8.12
CA THR A 371 0.96 1.73 7.69
C THR A 371 0.63 1.66 6.21
N PHE A 372 -0.60 1.23 5.89
CA PHE A 372 -1.07 1.07 4.50
C PHE A 372 -1.59 2.40 3.97
N VAL A 373 -0.74 3.14 3.24
CA VAL A 373 -1.06 4.48 2.74
C VAL A 373 -2.01 4.40 1.55
N GLU A 374 -3.15 5.13 1.61
CA GLU A 374 -4.19 5.02 0.59
C GLU A 374 -4.94 6.33 0.31
N GLY A 375 -5.19 7.16 1.31
CA GLY A 375 -5.82 8.46 1.17
C GLY A 375 -4.83 9.60 1.29
N LEU A 376 -4.82 10.53 0.34
CA LEU A 376 -4.00 11.74 0.39
C LEU A 376 -4.84 12.93 -0.02
N VAL A 377 -4.84 13.99 0.79
CA VAL A 377 -5.43 15.29 0.42
C VAL A 377 -4.50 16.42 0.83
N ARG A 378 -4.61 17.53 0.10
CA ARG A 378 -4.13 18.83 0.57
C ARG A 378 -5.32 19.58 1.15
N PHE A 379 -5.22 20.00 2.41
CA PHE A 379 -6.31 20.68 3.08
C PHE A 379 -5.79 21.79 3.99
N LYS A 380 -6.30 23.01 3.77
CA LYS A 380 -5.89 24.22 4.53
C LYS A 380 -4.36 24.37 4.58
N GLY A 381 -3.70 24.16 3.43
CA GLY A 381 -2.24 24.30 3.27
C GLY A 381 -1.39 23.15 3.82
N ARG A 382 -1.98 22.07 4.36
CA ARG A 382 -1.28 20.90 4.87
C ARG A 382 -1.61 19.67 4.03
N TRP A 383 -0.67 18.71 3.95
CA TRP A 383 -0.95 17.37 3.48
C TRP A 383 -1.52 16.52 4.63
N LEU A 384 -2.61 15.82 4.37
CA LEU A 384 -3.16 14.81 5.25
C LEU A 384 -3.08 13.47 4.52
N LEU A 385 -2.30 12.54 5.08
CA LEU A 385 -2.11 11.19 4.56
C LEU A 385 -2.86 10.23 5.48
N TYR A 386 -3.95 9.67 4.97
CA TYR A 386 -4.73 8.65 5.69
C TYR A 386 -4.24 7.26 5.32
N TYR A 387 -4.18 6.39 6.31
CA TYR A 387 -3.63 5.05 6.13
C TYR A 387 -4.36 4.01 6.99
N GLY A 388 -4.39 2.77 6.50
CA GLY A 388 -4.84 1.61 7.27
C GLY A 388 -3.78 1.21 8.31
N THR A 389 -4.24 0.87 9.52
CA THR A 389 -3.37 0.44 10.62
C THR A 389 -3.76 -0.97 11.04
N ALA A 390 -2.80 -1.91 10.94
CA ALA A 390 -2.98 -3.32 11.31
C ALA A 390 -4.28 -3.95 10.79
N ASP A 391 -4.74 -3.54 9.60
CA ASP A 391 -6.01 -3.93 8.96
C ASP A 391 -7.22 -3.82 9.89
N SER A 392 -7.26 -2.79 10.71
CA SER A 392 -8.31 -2.66 11.74
C SER A 392 -8.78 -1.25 12.02
N ARG A 393 -7.94 -0.21 11.79
CA ARG A 393 -8.29 1.19 12.07
C ARG A 393 -7.73 2.12 11.00
N VAL A 394 -8.21 3.37 10.98
CA VAL A 394 -7.68 4.44 10.14
C VAL A 394 -6.82 5.37 10.97
N GLY A 395 -5.59 5.59 10.54
CA GLY A 395 -4.70 6.63 11.05
C GLY A 395 -4.55 7.80 10.08
N VAL A 396 -4.02 8.92 10.58
CA VAL A 396 -3.63 10.09 9.78
C VAL A 396 -2.21 10.52 10.11
N ALA A 397 -1.44 10.86 9.08
CA ALA A 397 -0.17 11.57 9.21
C ALA A 397 -0.27 12.94 8.52
N VAL A 398 0.31 13.95 9.16
CA VAL A 398 0.21 15.36 8.72
C VAL A 398 1.57 15.79 8.17
N GLY A 399 1.59 16.27 6.93
CA GLY A 399 2.76 16.87 6.29
C GLY A 399 2.62 18.39 6.23
N GLY A 400 3.71 19.12 6.54
CA GLY A 400 3.77 20.56 6.31
C GLY A 400 3.81 20.90 4.82
N ALA A 401 3.36 22.08 4.43
CA ALA A 401 3.77 22.66 3.17
C ALA A 401 5.30 22.83 3.21
N PRO A 402 6.04 22.63 2.08
CA PRO A 402 7.45 22.99 2.04
C PRO A 402 7.55 24.44 2.51
N SER A 403 8.38 24.68 3.52
CA SER A 403 8.64 26.05 4.00
C SER A 403 9.14 26.85 2.80
N ARG A 404 8.36 27.81 2.32
CA ARG A 404 8.88 28.84 1.42
C ARG A 404 10.02 29.54 2.17
N ARG A 405 11.24 29.23 1.80
CA ARG A 405 12.40 30.03 2.16
C ARG A 405 12.51 31.19 1.21
#